data_1c8766f247898c4fe88a292c25865e52
#
_entry.id   1c8766f247898c4fe88a292c25865e52
#
_cell.length_a   1.000
_cell.length_b   1.000
_cell.length_c   1.000
_cell.angle_alpha   90.00
_cell.angle_beta   90.00
_cell.angle_gamma   90.00
#
_symmetry.space_group_name_H-M   'P 1'
#
loop_
_entity.id
_entity.type
_entity.pdbx_description
1 polymer ?
#
loop_
_entity_poly.entity_id
_entity_poly.type
_entity_poly.pdbx_seq_one_letter_code
_entity_poly.pdbx_strand_id
1 'polypeptide(L)' 'MSEFQGTPERAEEKAQRALARGTEALQRGDAAAAVTHLEEAVELDARCGDAWYNLGVAREGAGDVLDSA' A
#
# COMPACT_ATOMS: atom_id res chain seq x y z
N MET A 1 -6.15 17.36 -28.18
CA MET A 1 -6.54 17.91 -27.32
C MET A 1 -6.13 17.64 -25.97
N SER A 2 -6.34 18.48 -25.22
CA SER A 2 -5.73 18.37 -23.97
C SER A 2 -6.50 17.62 -22.98
N GLU A 3 -7.50 16.95 -23.39
CA GLU A 3 -8.27 16.25 -22.44
C GLU A 3 -7.52 15.29 -21.67
N PHE A 4 -6.48 14.74 -22.23
CA PHE A 4 -5.79 13.75 -21.51
C PHE A 4 -5.09 14.27 -20.33
N GLN A 5 -4.74 15.51 -20.34
CA GLN A 5 -4.06 16.00 -19.22
C GLN A 5 -4.93 16.09 -18.03
N GLY A 6 -6.19 16.21 -18.27
CA GLY A 6 -7.09 16.30 -17.17
C GLY A 6 -7.65 14.99 -16.72
N THR A 7 -7.22 13.90 -17.35
CA THR A 7 -7.78 12.61 -17.00
C THR A 7 -7.30 12.18 -15.64
N PRO A 8 -8.18 11.91 -14.70
CA PRO A 8 -7.72 11.50 -13.39
C PRO A 8 -7.19 10.08 -13.46
N GLU A 9 -6.27 9.79 -12.61
CA GLU A 9 -5.78 8.45 -12.51
C GLU A 9 -6.86 7.56 -12.01
N ARG A 10 -6.87 6.34 -12.51
CA ARG A 10 -7.80 5.38 -12.01
C ARG A 10 -7.38 4.91 -10.65
N ALA A 11 -8.35 4.48 -9.85
CA ALA A 11 -8.04 3.99 -8.53
C ALA A 11 -7.05 2.84 -8.59
N GLU A 12 -7.16 2.00 -9.59
CA GLU A 12 -6.22 0.90 -9.73
C GLU A 12 -4.79 1.38 -9.90
N GLU A 13 -4.62 2.43 -10.67
CA GLU A 13 -3.27 2.95 -10.89
C GLU A 13 -2.72 3.57 -9.63
N LYS A 14 -3.57 4.27 -8.92
CA LYS A 14 -3.14 4.84 -7.65
C LYS A 14 -2.82 3.76 -6.65
N ALA A 15 -3.61 2.70 -6.65
CA ALA A 15 -3.35 1.60 -5.75
C ALA A 15 -2.01 0.95 -6.06
N GLN A 16 -1.68 0.81 -7.33
CA GLN A 16 -0.40 0.23 -7.70
C GLN A 16 0.76 1.08 -7.22
N ARG A 17 0.62 2.39 -7.29
CA ARG A 17 1.66 3.24 -6.76
C ARG A 17 1.80 3.11 -5.27
N ALA A 18 0.68 3.06 -4.58
CA ALA A 18 0.73 2.90 -3.14
C ALA A 18 1.34 1.56 -2.78
N LEU A 19 0.99 0.53 -3.54
CA LEU A 19 1.57 -0.77 -3.33
C LEU A 19 3.09 -0.73 -3.51
N ALA A 20 3.53 -0.07 -4.56
CA ALA A 20 4.97 0.02 -4.82
C ALA A 20 5.68 0.72 -3.68
N ARG A 21 5.10 1.80 -3.19
CA ARG A 21 5.71 2.52 -2.08
C ARG A 21 5.73 1.70 -0.82
N GLY A 22 4.65 0.97 -0.58
CA GLY A 22 4.61 0.12 0.59
C GLY A 22 5.64 -0.99 0.52
N THR A 23 5.79 -1.60 -0.66
CA THR A 23 6.76 -2.64 -0.85
C THR A 23 8.17 -2.11 -0.66
N GLU A 24 8.43 -0.92 -1.19
CA GLU A 24 9.72 -0.30 -1.01
C GLU A 24 10.01 -0.05 0.46
N ALA A 25 9.02 0.43 1.18
CA ALA A 25 9.20 0.68 2.60
C ALA A 25 9.52 -0.61 3.34
N LEU A 26 8.86 -1.70 2.96
CA LEU A 26 9.17 -2.99 3.57
C LEU A 26 10.62 -3.38 3.32
N GLN A 27 11.08 -3.15 2.10
CA GLN A 27 12.45 -3.50 1.76
C GLN A 27 13.45 -2.69 2.57
N ARG A 28 13.09 -1.48 2.92
CA ARG A 28 13.96 -0.66 3.74
C ARG A 28 13.85 -0.96 5.22
N GLY A 29 12.93 -1.81 5.58
CA GLY A 29 12.71 -2.09 6.98
C GLY A 29 11.81 -1.08 7.67
N ASP A 30 11.13 -0.26 6.92
CA ASP A 30 10.26 0.78 7.49
C ASP A 30 8.82 0.28 7.48
N ALA A 31 8.53 -0.57 8.44
CA ALA A 31 7.22 -1.22 8.46
C ALA A 31 6.10 -0.22 8.69
N ALA A 32 6.36 0.81 9.49
CA ALA A 32 5.31 1.79 9.76
C ALA A 32 4.89 2.52 8.49
N ALA A 33 5.87 2.94 7.69
CA ALA A 33 5.54 3.59 6.42
C ALA A 33 4.85 2.61 5.49
N ALA A 34 5.30 1.36 5.51
CA ALA A 34 4.69 0.36 4.65
C ALA A 34 3.22 0.17 4.99
N VAL A 35 2.87 0.13 6.27
CA VAL A 35 1.49 0.00 6.66
C VAL A 35 0.67 1.14 6.09
N THR A 36 1.16 2.36 6.21
CA THR A 36 0.45 3.52 5.73
C THR A 36 0.18 3.43 4.24
N HIS A 37 1.22 3.11 3.47
CA HIS A 37 1.04 3.06 2.02
C HIS A 37 0.18 1.88 1.60
N LEU A 38 0.31 0.76 2.29
CA LEU A 38 -0.45 -0.42 1.90
C LEU A 38 -1.91 -0.31 2.30
N GLU A 39 -2.19 0.38 3.40
CA GLU A 39 -3.57 0.67 3.73
C GLU A 39 -4.21 1.53 2.66
N GLU A 40 -3.47 2.50 2.17
CA GLU A 40 -3.98 3.31 1.09
C GLU A 40 -4.25 2.46 -0.14
N ALA A 41 -3.35 1.53 -0.44
CA ALA A 41 -3.52 0.69 -1.61
C ALA A 41 -4.78 -0.14 -1.53
N VAL A 42 -5.07 -0.73 -0.36
CA VAL A 42 -6.25 -1.57 -0.26
C VAL A 42 -7.52 -0.74 -0.22
N GLU A 43 -7.43 0.50 0.22
CA GLU A 43 -8.58 1.39 0.15
C GLU A 43 -8.90 1.78 -1.27
N LEU A 44 -7.87 1.97 -2.08
CA LEU A 44 -8.07 2.33 -3.46
C LEU A 44 -8.51 1.15 -4.30
N ASP A 45 -8.03 -0.02 -3.97
CA ASP A 45 -8.38 -1.22 -4.72
C ASP A 45 -8.40 -2.41 -3.78
N ALA A 46 -9.57 -2.69 -3.25
CA ALA A 46 -9.71 -3.76 -2.28
C ALA A 46 -9.47 -5.14 -2.87
N ARG A 47 -9.41 -5.24 -4.20
CA ARG A 47 -9.15 -6.51 -4.81
C ARG A 47 -7.69 -6.82 -4.99
N CYS A 48 -6.81 -5.89 -4.64
CA CYS A 48 -5.40 -6.12 -4.83
C CYS A 48 -4.88 -7.05 -3.75
N GLY A 49 -4.79 -8.33 -4.07
CA GLY A 49 -4.34 -9.32 -3.11
C GLY A 49 -2.93 -9.08 -2.65
N ASP A 50 -2.06 -8.59 -3.55
CA ASP A 50 -0.69 -8.29 -3.17
C ASP A 50 -0.64 -7.23 -2.08
N ALA A 51 -1.51 -6.23 -2.18
CA ALA A 51 -1.51 -5.19 -1.17
C ALA A 51 -1.98 -5.74 0.17
N TRP A 52 -3.00 -6.59 0.15
CA TRP A 52 -3.46 -7.20 1.39
C TRP A 52 -2.39 -8.07 2.02
N TYR A 53 -1.74 -8.86 1.21
CA TYR A 53 -0.70 -9.73 1.72
C TYR A 53 0.43 -8.92 2.34
N ASN A 54 0.89 -7.92 1.60
CA ASN A 54 2.00 -7.11 2.09
C ASN A 54 1.59 -6.28 3.29
N LEU A 55 0.33 -5.88 3.35
CA LEU A 55 -0.14 -5.15 4.51
C LEU A 55 -0.05 -6.03 5.76
N GLY A 56 -0.42 -7.29 5.63
CA GLY A 56 -0.28 -8.21 6.74
C GLY A 56 1.16 -8.33 7.19
N VAL A 57 2.06 -8.46 6.23
CA VAL A 57 3.48 -8.55 6.54
C VAL A 57 3.95 -7.28 7.23
N ALA A 58 3.52 -6.14 6.73
CA ALA A 58 3.95 -4.87 7.29
C ALA A 58 3.45 -4.70 8.72
N ARG A 59 2.24 -5.13 8.99
CA ARG A 59 1.72 -5.01 10.34
C ARG A 59 2.47 -5.89 11.30
N GLU A 60 2.85 -7.07 10.86
CA GLU A 60 3.67 -7.91 11.70
C GLU A 60 5.01 -7.25 11.97
N GLY A 61 5.58 -6.67 10.94
CA GLY A 61 6.87 -6.01 11.11
C GLY A 61 6.77 -4.79 12.00
N ALA A 62 5.62 -4.14 12.02
CA ALA A 62 5.44 -2.99 12.86
C ALA A 62 5.10 -3.36 14.28
N GLY A 63 4.87 -4.64 14.54
CA GLY A 63 4.60 -5.07 15.89
C GLY A 63 3.14 -5.06 16.28
N ASP A 64 2.26 -4.80 15.33
CA ASP A 64 0.85 -4.76 15.64
C ASP A 64 0.35 -6.04 16.23
N VAL A 65 0.86 -7.13 15.74
CA VAL A 65 0.38 -8.42 16.16
C VAL A 65 1.00 -8.82 17.46
N LEU A 66 2.16 -8.30 17.74
CA LEU A 66 2.90 -8.80 18.85
C LEU A 66 2.67 -8.10 20.12
N ASP A 67 2.00 -7.03 20.07
CA ASP A 67 1.83 -6.32 21.27
C ASP A 67 1.04 -7.08 22.23
N SER A 68 0.36 -8.05 21.78
CA SER A 68 -0.39 -8.85 22.70
C SER A 68 0.53 -9.60 23.60
N ALA A 69 1.72 -9.72 23.22
CA ALA A 69 2.62 -10.47 24.09
C ALA A 69 2.98 -9.67 25.34
#